data_4b473b9b0f9fa6aab27a339b8b64835d
#
_entry.id   4b473b9b0f9fa6aab27a339b8b64835d
#
_cell.length_a   1.000
_cell.length_b   1.000
_cell.length_c   1.000
_cell.angle_alpha   90.00
_cell.angle_beta   90.00
_cell.angle_gamma   90.00
#
_symmetry.space_group_name_H-M   'P 1'
#
loop_
_entity.id
_entity.type
_entity.pdbx_description
1 polymer ?
#
loop_
_entity_poly.entity_id
_entity_poly.type
_entity_poly.pdbx_seq_one_letter_code
_entity_poly.pdbx_strand_id
1 'polypeptide(L)'
;MKKKILVVAGLLAMSGALTAQSVYPGQHAGKLKRETVAPMKVKSFDLKDVRLLPSRFRENMMRDSVWMASIEVDRLLHSFRTNAGVFAGREGGYMTVKKLGGWESLDCELRGHTTGHLLSAYGLMYAATGSEQFKQKGDSLVNGLAEVQTALGNGYLSAYPEELINRNIRGTSVWAPWYTLHKLFSGLIDQYLYSDNQKALEVVVRMADWAYHKLKPLDETTRQKMIRNEFGGVNESFYNLYAITGDERHRWLAQFFYHNEVIDPLKELRDDLGTKHTNTFIPKVIAEARNYELTEDENCLLYTSPSP
;
A
#
# COMPACT_ATOMS: atom_id res chain seq x y z
N MET A 1 -25.08 60.63 41.96
CA MET A 1 -24.91 60.26 40.55
C MET A 1 -24.01 59.02 40.47
N LYS A 2 -24.61 57.86 40.25
CA LYS A 2 -23.84 56.61 40.12
C LYS A 2 -23.78 56.24 38.63
N LYS A 3 -22.56 56.26 38.06
CA LYS A 3 -22.34 55.80 36.67
C LYS A 3 -22.33 54.28 36.64
N LYS A 4 -23.25 53.68 35.89
CA LYS A 4 -23.21 52.23 35.57
C LYS A 4 -22.25 52.02 34.40
N ILE A 5 -21.19 51.25 34.62
CA ILE A 5 -20.30 50.77 33.59
C ILE A 5 -20.94 49.50 33.01
N LEU A 6 -21.28 49.50 31.76
CA LEU A 6 -21.78 48.33 30.99
C LEU A 6 -20.57 47.60 30.43
N VAL A 7 -20.26 46.41 30.97
CA VAL A 7 -19.22 45.53 30.40
C VAL A 7 -19.93 44.65 29.36
N VAL A 8 -19.67 44.90 28.10
CA VAL A 8 -20.06 44.04 27.01
C VAL A 8 -18.98 42.96 26.85
N ALA A 9 -19.27 41.75 27.36
CA ALA A 9 -18.44 40.60 27.10
C ALA A 9 -18.76 40.05 25.71
N GLY A 10 -17.86 40.35 24.73
CA GLY A 10 -17.92 39.75 23.41
C GLY A 10 -17.49 38.27 23.50
N LEU A 11 -18.43 37.35 23.40
CA LEU A 11 -18.15 35.94 23.11
C LEU A 11 -17.70 35.84 21.65
N LEU A 12 -16.40 35.79 21.44
CA LEU A 12 -15.83 35.26 20.19
C LEU A 12 -16.08 33.75 20.17
N ALA A 13 -17.14 33.34 19.47
CA ALA A 13 -17.31 31.95 19.07
C ALA A 13 -16.21 31.62 18.03
N MET A 14 -15.11 31.05 18.49
CA MET A 14 -14.18 30.36 17.61
C MET A 14 -14.87 29.08 17.16
N SER A 15 -15.57 29.14 16.02
CA SER A 15 -15.92 27.95 15.24
C SER A 15 -14.63 27.40 14.64
N GLY A 16 -13.89 26.63 15.44
CA GLY A 16 -12.85 25.75 14.93
C GLY A 16 -13.56 24.74 14.03
N ALA A 17 -13.41 24.86 12.74
CA ALA A 17 -13.74 23.79 11.81
C ALA A 17 -12.95 22.56 12.30
N LEU A 18 -13.65 21.58 12.87
CA LEU A 18 -13.12 20.26 13.12
C LEU A 18 -12.87 19.66 11.72
N THR A 19 -11.67 19.83 11.20
CA THR A 19 -11.24 19.12 10.02
C THR A 19 -11.30 17.64 10.35
N ALA A 20 -12.22 16.93 9.69
CA ALA A 20 -12.30 15.49 9.80
C ALA A 20 -10.96 14.92 9.30
N GLN A 21 -10.18 14.33 10.20
CA GLN A 21 -8.92 13.70 9.84
C GLN A 21 -9.16 12.24 9.50
N SER A 22 -8.56 11.77 8.41
CA SER A 22 -8.56 10.36 8.02
C SER A 22 -8.03 9.47 9.15
N VAL A 23 -8.60 8.28 9.30
CA VAL A 23 -8.07 7.27 10.23
C VAL A 23 -6.86 6.57 9.64
N TYR A 24 -6.84 6.38 8.33
CA TYR A 24 -5.69 5.84 7.62
C TYR A 24 -5.43 6.63 6.35
N PRO A 25 -4.27 7.07 6.19
CA PRO A 25 -3.10 7.28 7.04
C PRO A 25 -3.18 8.61 7.83
N GLY A 26 -4.29 8.86 8.47
CA GLY A 26 -4.68 10.14 9.05
C GLY A 26 -3.82 10.63 10.21
N GLN A 27 -3.14 9.71 10.84
CA GLN A 27 -2.09 10.04 11.80
C GLN A 27 -0.85 10.66 11.14
N HIS A 28 -0.84 10.80 9.81
CA HIS A 28 0.23 11.38 9.02
C HIS A 28 -0.13 12.78 8.52
N ALA A 29 -0.66 13.62 9.43
CA ALA A 29 -1.01 15.00 9.14
C ALA A 29 0.11 15.72 8.39
N GLY A 30 -0.24 16.45 7.33
CA GLY A 30 0.69 17.15 6.46
C GLY A 30 1.28 16.31 5.32
N LYS A 31 1.09 14.98 5.31
CA LYS A 31 1.49 14.11 4.19
C LYS A 31 0.37 13.88 3.18
N LEU A 32 -0.87 14.20 3.54
CA LEU A 32 -2.05 14.00 2.71
C LEU A 32 -2.48 15.28 2.01
N LYS A 33 -2.79 15.20 0.73
CA LYS A 33 -3.45 16.27 -0.05
C LYS A 33 -4.96 16.07 -0.15
N ARG A 34 -5.44 14.86 0.08
CA ARG A 34 -6.86 14.53 0.18
C ARG A 34 -7.11 13.89 1.54
N GLU A 35 -7.93 14.53 2.33
CA GLU A 35 -8.32 14.01 3.64
C GLU A 35 -9.57 13.16 3.54
N THR A 36 -9.86 12.39 4.58
CA THR A 36 -11.12 11.70 4.73
C THR A 36 -12.24 12.72 4.86
N VAL A 37 -13.26 12.59 4.04
CA VAL A 37 -14.48 13.41 4.11
C VAL A 37 -15.58 12.71 4.90
N ALA A 38 -15.58 11.36 4.93
CA ALA A 38 -16.56 10.60 5.69
C ALA A 38 -16.42 10.84 7.20
N PRO A 39 -17.54 11.00 7.93
CA PRO A 39 -17.51 11.26 9.36
C PRO A 39 -17.01 10.01 10.13
N MET A 40 -15.87 10.13 10.78
CA MET A 40 -15.26 9.05 11.55
C MET A 40 -15.59 9.22 13.04
N LYS A 41 -16.30 8.26 13.63
CA LYS A 41 -16.65 8.27 15.07
C LYS A 41 -15.48 7.96 15.98
N VAL A 42 -14.52 7.17 15.49
CA VAL A 42 -13.34 6.70 16.23
C VAL A 42 -12.11 6.87 15.36
N LYS A 43 -11.00 7.33 15.95
CA LYS A 43 -9.70 7.46 15.30
C LYS A 43 -8.67 6.61 16.03
N SER A 44 -7.79 5.97 15.29
CA SER A 44 -6.65 5.25 15.86
C SER A 44 -5.63 6.24 16.45
N PHE A 45 -4.91 5.79 17.46
CA PHE A 45 -3.71 6.49 17.91
C PHE A 45 -2.59 6.36 16.85
N ASP A 46 -1.70 7.34 16.81
CA ASP A 46 -0.47 7.20 16.05
C ASP A 46 0.36 6.05 16.63
N LEU A 47 0.88 5.20 15.77
CA LEU A 47 1.64 4.01 16.18
C LEU A 47 2.88 4.38 17.02
N LYS A 48 3.48 5.55 16.80
CA LYS A 48 4.59 6.06 17.62
C LYS A 48 4.19 6.38 19.07
N ASP A 49 2.91 6.63 19.32
CA ASP A 49 2.37 6.96 20.66
C ASP A 49 1.88 5.72 21.43
N VAL A 50 1.89 4.54 20.79
CA VAL A 50 1.47 3.28 21.38
C VAL A 50 2.68 2.40 21.70
N ARG A 51 2.75 1.87 22.92
CA ARG A 51 3.83 0.96 23.33
C ARG A 51 3.26 -0.28 24.00
N LEU A 52 3.73 -1.44 23.57
CA LEU A 52 3.38 -2.70 24.19
C LEU A 52 4.07 -2.81 25.56
N LEU A 53 3.28 -3.03 26.61
CA LEU A 53 3.76 -3.37 27.93
C LEU A 53 4.37 -4.81 27.95
N PRO A 54 5.17 -5.18 28.98
CA PRO A 54 5.67 -6.53 29.12
C PRO A 54 4.53 -7.57 29.05
N SER A 55 4.56 -8.40 28.01
CA SER A 55 3.51 -9.36 27.69
C SER A 55 3.97 -10.28 26.55
N ARG A 56 3.24 -11.40 26.36
CA ARG A 56 3.49 -12.29 25.20
C ARG A 56 3.40 -11.56 23.86
N PHE A 57 2.61 -10.50 23.74
CA PHE A 57 2.51 -9.71 22.51
C PHE A 57 3.79 -8.94 22.24
N ARG A 58 4.37 -8.31 23.27
CA ARG A 58 5.68 -7.66 23.16
C ARG A 58 6.79 -8.67 22.85
N GLU A 59 6.77 -9.84 23.49
CA GLU A 59 7.75 -10.89 23.21
C GLU A 59 7.67 -11.37 21.78
N ASN A 60 6.47 -11.54 21.22
CA ASN A 60 6.28 -11.91 19.81
C ASN A 60 6.83 -10.81 18.88
N MET A 61 6.46 -9.54 19.12
CA MET A 61 7.00 -8.41 18.36
C MET A 61 8.56 -8.40 18.40
N MET A 62 9.14 -8.70 19.56
CA MET A 62 10.62 -8.76 19.67
C MET A 62 11.22 -9.94 18.90
N ARG A 63 10.56 -11.12 18.86
CA ARG A 63 11.01 -12.24 18.01
C ARG A 63 10.96 -11.88 16.53
N ASP A 64 9.85 -11.23 16.11
CA ASP A 64 9.71 -10.76 14.74
C ASP A 64 10.77 -9.72 14.39
N SER A 65 11.08 -8.81 15.32
CA SER A 65 12.13 -7.81 15.13
C SER A 65 13.52 -8.45 14.91
N VAL A 66 13.85 -9.49 15.66
CA VAL A 66 15.11 -10.24 15.50
C VAL A 66 15.16 -10.93 14.14
N TRP A 67 14.06 -11.57 13.73
CA TRP A 67 13.97 -12.22 12.43
C TRP A 67 14.11 -11.19 11.29
N MET A 68 13.35 -10.09 11.31
CA MET A 68 13.44 -9.03 10.29
C MET A 68 14.82 -8.39 10.23
N ALA A 69 15.47 -8.18 11.39
CA ALA A 69 16.83 -7.66 11.46
C ALA A 69 17.86 -8.60 10.81
N SER A 70 17.67 -9.91 10.88
CA SER A 70 18.57 -10.92 10.31
C SER A 70 18.53 -11.00 8.78
N ILE A 71 17.46 -10.51 8.12
CA ILE A 71 17.34 -10.57 6.66
C ILE A 71 18.22 -9.51 6.02
N GLU A 72 19.17 -9.91 5.21
CA GLU A 72 20.04 -9.01 4.46
C GLU A 72 19.27 -8.34 3.30
N VAL A 73 19.43 -7.04 3.14
CA VAL A 73 18.76 -6.25 2.11
C VAL A 73 19.13 -6.75 0.70
N ASP A 74 20.37 -7.13 0.47
CA ASP A 74 20.81 -7.65 -0.83
C ASP A 74 20.12 -8.95 -1.25
N ARG A 75 19.68 -9.78 -0.29
CA ARG A 75 18.87 -10.96 -0.58
C ARG A 75 17.50 -10.59 -1.12
N LEU A 76 16.89 -9.53 -0.56
CA LEU A 76 15.58 -9.01 -1.01
C LEU A 76 15.67 -8.34 -2.38
N LEU A 77 16.80 -7.71 -2.68
CA LEU A 77 17.04 -7.02 -3.95
C LEU A 77 17.51 -7.96 -5.08
N HIS A 78 17.96 -9.18 -4.75
CA HIS A 78 18.61 -10.08 -5.70
C HIS A 78 17.76 -10.31 -6.97
N SER A 79 16.49 -10.71 -6.82
CA SER A 79 15.60 -10.99 -7.97
C SER A 79 15.27 -9.74 -8.77
N PHE A 80 15.13 -8.59 -8.11
CA PHE A 80 14.90 -7.30 -8.77
C PHE A 80 16.10 -6.86 -9.62
N ARG A 81 17.31 -6.91 -9.04
CA ARG A 81 18.56 -6.59 -9.74
C ARG A 81 18.80 -7.53 -10.91
N THR A 82 18.52 -8.84 -10.72
CA THR A 82 18.61 -9.83 -11.80
C THR A 82 17.66 -9.48 -12.95
N ASN A 83 16.41 -9.11 -12.63
CA ASN A 83 15.44 -8.70 -13.64
C ASN A 83 15.86 -7.43 -14.43
N ALA A 84 16.49 -6.49 -13.75
CA ALA A 84 16.95 -5.22 -14.36
C ALA A 84 18.32 -5.32 -15.04
N GLY A 85 19.00 -6.47 -14.97
CA GLY A 85 20.34 -6.64 -15.54
C GLY A 85 21.43 -5.85 -14.81
N VAL A 86 21.18 -5.43 -13.55
CA VAL A 86 22.19 -4.79 -12.69
C VAL A 86 22.86 -5.83 -11.80
N PHE A 87 24.03 -5.47 -11.22
CA PHE A 87 24.78 -6.40 -10.39
C PHE A 87 23.97 -6.89 -9.18
N ALA A 88 23.73 -8.19 -9.10
CA ALA A 88 22.87 -8.83 -8.11
C ALA A 88 23.66 -9.63 -7.05
N GLY A 89 24.99 -9.53 -7.04
CA GLY A 89 25.89 -10.35 -6.21
C GLY A 89 26.50 -11.53 -6.96
N ARG A 90 27.45 -12.19 -6.34
CA ARG A 90 28.16 -13.37 -6.89
C ARG A 90 27.60 -14.67 -6.32
N GLU A 91 27.79 -15.76 -7.05
CA GLU A 91 27.63 -17.12 -6.52
C GLU A 91 28.96 -17.60 -5.99
N GLY A 92 29.06 -17.73 -4.67
CA GLY A 92 30.28 -18.15 -3.96
C GLY A 92 31.34 -17.05 -3.80
N GLY A 93 32.15 -17.19 -2.76
CA GLY A 93 33.25 -16.27 -2.45
C GLY A 93 32.80 -14.92 -1.86
N TYR A 94 33.67 -13.93 -2.00
CA TYR A 94 33.38 -12.57 -1.54
C TYR A 94 32.24 -11.95 -2.34
N MET A 95 31.33 -11.24 -1.66
CA MET A 95 30.10 -10.67 -2.22
C MET A 95 29.03 -11.71 -2.65
N THR A 96 29.05 -12.90 -2.07
CA THR A 96 27.98 -13.87 -2.27
C THR A 96 26.68 -13.38 -1.66
N VAL A 97 25.61 -13.40 -2.46
CA VAL A 97 24.25 -13.14 -1.99
C VAL A 97 23.50 -14.47 -1.88
N LYS A 98 23.07 -14.80 -0.67
CA LYS A 98 22.24 -15.99 -0.44
C LYS A 98 20.83 -15.74 -0.98
N LYS A 99 20.49 -16.33 -2.13
CA LYS A 99 19.18 -16.19 -2.79
C LYS A 99 18.05 -16.61 -1.85
N LEU A 100 16.90 -15.95 -2.00
CA LEU A 100 15.65 -16.41 -1.42
C LEU A 100 15.11 -17.60 -2.24
N GLY A 101 14.35 -18.48 -1.60
CA GLY A 101 13.76 -19.65 -2.22
C GLY A 101 12.24 -19.67 -2.12
N GLY A 102 11.62 -20.79 -2.49
CA GLY A 102 10.16 -20.93 -2.46
C GLY A 102 9.49 -19.94 -3.40
N TRP A 103 8.52 -19.22 -2.91
CA TRP A 103 7.81 -18.22 -3.72
C TRP A 103 8.66 -17.00 -4.16
N GLU A 104 9.85 -16.86 -3.60
CA GLU A 104 10.81 -15.82 -4.00
C GLU A 104 11.90 -16.34 -4.94
N SER A 105 11.89 -17.62 -5.31
CA SER A 105 12.84 -18.17 -6.27
C SER A 105 12.70 -17.54 -7.65
N LEU A 106 13.80 -17.49 -8.42
CA LEU A 106 13.84 -16.80 -9.72
C LEU A 106 12.92 -17.39 -10.77
N ASP A 107 12.48 -18.63 -10.61
CA ASP A 107 11.53 -19.33 -11.48
C ASP A 107 10.07 -19.17 -11.04
N CYS A 108 9.80 -18.61 -9.84
CA CYS A 108 8.46 -18.38 -9.36
C CYS A 108 7.88 -17.07 -9.89
N GLU A 109 6.67 -17.09 -10.45
CA GLU A 109 5.99 -15.91 -10.99
C GLU A 109 5.50 -14.94 -9.89
N LEU A 110 5.47 -15.37 -8.61
CA LEU A 110 5.06 -14.56 -7.46
C LEU A 110 6.22 -13.80 -6.80
N ARG A 111 7.47 -14.02 -7.23
CA ARG A 111 8.66 -13.43 -6.59
C ARG A 111 8.59 -11.91 -6.48
N GLY A 112 9.16 -11.39 -5.40
CA GLY A 112 9.18 -9.96 -5.09
C GLY A 112 8.12 -9.50 -4.09
N HIS A 113 7.08 -10.30 -3.81
CA HIS A 113 6.04 -9.92 -2.86
C HIS A 113 6.55 -9.79 -1.42
N THR A 114 7.47 -10.67 -0.98
CA THR A 114 8.09 -10.60 0.35
C THR A 114 8.87 -9.31 0.55
N THR A 115 9.52 -8.80 -0.49
CA THR A 115 10.20 -7.49 -0.46
C THR A 115 9.22 -6.37 -0.15
N GLY A 116 8.05 -6.37 -0.79
CA GLY A 116 6.98 -5.41 -0.50
C GLY A 116 6.47 -5.52 0.94
N HIS A 117 6.22 -6.73 1.43
CA HIS A 117 5.82 -6.95 2.83
C HIS A 117 6.87 -6.46 3.83
N LEU A 118 8.16 -6.66 3.55
CA LEU A 118 9.22 -6.20 4.45
C LEU A 118 9.43 -4.69 4.41
N LEU A 119 9.14 -4.01 3.29
CA LEU A 119 9.07 -2.55 3.28
C LEU A 119 8.02 -2.05 4.29
N SER A 120 6.79 -2.58 4.24
CA SER A 120 5.75 -2.26 5.23
C SER A 120 6.20 -2.59 6.65
N ALA A 121 6.74 -3.80 6.86
CA ALA A 121 7.15 -4.27 8.18
C ALA A 121 8.27 -3.40 8.80
N TYR A 122 9.24 -2.96 8.01
CA TYR A 122 10.31 -2.06 8.49
C TYR A 122 9.77 -0.70 8.89
N GLY A 123 8.89 -0.10 8.09
CA GLY A 123 8.24 1.17 8.41
C GLY A 123 7.41 1.10 9.68
N LEU A 124 6.56 0.09 9.80
CA LEU A 124 5.70 -0.14 10.97
C LEU A 124 6.52 -0.47 12.23
N MET A 125 7.57 -1.28 12.12
CA MET A 125 8.45 -1.61 13.25
C MET A 125 9.22 -0.37 13.73
N TYR A 126 9.70 0.47 12.80
CA TYR A 126 10.31 1.75 13.16
C TYR A 126 9.31 2.64 13.91
N ALA A 127 8.11 2.82 13.39
CA ALA A 127 7.07 3.63 14.04
C ALA A 127 6.69 3.09 15.43
N ALA A 128 6.54 1.76 15.58
CA ALA A 128 6.16 1.13 16.82
C ALA A 128 7.26 1.13 17.89
N THR A 129 8.54 1.13 17.50
CA THR A 129 9.67 0.93 18.43
C THR A 129 10.63 2.11 18.52
N GLY A 130 10.70 2.95 17.49
CA GLY A 130 11.74 3.98 17.32
C GLY A 130 13.12 3.42 16.94
N SER A 131 13.20 2.13 16.52
CA SER A 131 14.48 1.49 16.19
C SER A 131 15.02 1.96 14.84
N GLU A 132 16.08 2.76 14.87
CA GLU A 132 16.78 3.27 13.67
C GLU A 132 17.27 2.17 12.73
N GLN A 133 17.54 0.97 13.24
CA GLN A 133 17.94 -0.17 12.43
C GLN A 133 16.91 -0.49 11.34
N PHE A 134 15.61 -0.44 11.68
CA PHE A 134 14.55 -0.73 10.72
C PHE A 134 14.35 0.39 9.72
N LYS A 135 14.50 1.66 10.15
CA LYS A 135 14.53 2.79 9.24
C LYS A 135 15.67 2.65 8.22
N GLN A 136 16.89 2.37 8.67
CA GLN A 136 18.06 2.19 7.80
C GLN A 136 17.89 1.03 6.83
N LYS A 137 17.29 -0.11 7.26
CA LYS A 137 16.98 -1.24 6.38
C LYS A 137 15.95 -0.85 5.31
N GLY A 138 14.89 -0.14 5.70
CA GLY A 138 13.88 0.38 4.78
C GLY A 138 14.50 1.34 3.76
N ASP A 139 15.28 2.31 4.23
CA ASP A 139 15.98 3.28 3.36
C ASP A 139 16.93 2.59 2.36
N SER A 140 17.68 1.60 2.83
CA SER A 140 18.59 0.83 1.97
C SER A 140 17.83 0.03 0.91
N LEU A 141 16.71 -0.58 1.30
CA LEU A 141 15.87 -1.34 0.38
C LEU A 141 15.22 -0.44 -0.67
N VAL A 142 14.68 0.73 -0.27
CA VAL A 142 14.13 1.74 -1.19
C VAL A 142 15.19 2.25 -2.17
N ASN A 143 16.42 2.50 -1.70
CA ASN A 143 17.52 2.95 -2.56
C ASN A 143 17.84 1.91 -3.63
N GLY A 144 17.94 0.63 -3.27
CA GLY A 144 18.18 -0.45 -4.23
C GLY A 144 17.03 -0.64 -5.22
N LEU A 145 15.78 -0.50 -4.78
CA LEU A 145 14.63 -0.55 -5.67
C LEU A 145 14.57 0.66 -6.64
N ALA A 146 14.98 1.85 -6.18
CA ALA A 146 15.09 3.03 -7.04
C ALA A 146 16.17 2.85 -8.14
N GLU A 147 17.31 2.22 -7.79
CA GLU A 147 18.34 1.83 -8.75
C GLU A 147 17.80 0.88 -9.82
N VAL A 148 17.10 -0.17 -9.39
CA VAL A 148 16.43 -1.14 -10.29
C VAL A 148 15.42 -0.44 -11.21
N GLN A 149 14.55 0.41 -10.66
CA GLN A 149 13.56 1.15 -11.46
C GLN A 149 14.22 2.05 -12.50
N THR A 150 15.33 2.71 -12.14
CA THR A 150 16.10 3.54 -13.04
C THR A 150 16.71 2.71 -14.19
N ALA A 151 17.25 1.53 -13.87
CA ALA A 151 17.81 0.63 -14.88
C ALA A 151 16.75 0.07 -15.85
N LEU A 152 15.53 -0.19 -15.38
CA LEU A 152 14.40 -0.61 -16.21
C LEU A 152 13.89 0.52 -17.13
N GLY A 153 14.03 1.78 -16.74
CA GLY A 153 13.94 2.97 -17.58
C GLY A 153 12.54 3.50 -17.88
N ASN A 154 11.46 2.74 -17.62
CA ASN A 154 10.09 3.12 -17.99
C ASN A 154 9.13 3.36 -16.79
N GLY A 155 9.66 3.38 -15.57
CA GLY A 155 8.88 3.49 -14.33
C GLY A 155 8.39 2.15 -13.75
N TYR A 156 8.44 1.07 -14.52
CA TYR A 156 8.18 -0.28 -14.03
C TYR A 156 9.15 -0.68 -12.92
N LEU A 157 8.65 -1.43 -11.95
CA LEU A 157 9.47 -1.99 -10.87
C LEU A 157 8.88 -3.33 -10.43
N SER A 158 9.62 -4.41 -10.64
CA SER A 158 9.31 -5.73 -10.09
C SER A 158 10.51 -6.66 -10.10
N ALA A 159 10.40 -7.80 -9.39
CA ALA A 159 11.37 -8.89 -9.42
C ALA A 159 11.25 -9.79 -10.67
N TYR A 160 10.26 -9.54 -11.52
CA TYR A 160 10.00 -10.31 -12.75
C TYR A 160 9.83 -9.37 -13.95
N PRO A 161 10.04 -9.87 -15.18
CA PRO A 161 9.91 -9.04 -16.37
C PRO A 161 8.46 -8.58 -16.59
N GLU A 162 8.30 -7.40 -17.19
CA GLU A 162 7.00 -6.78 -17.51
C GLU A 162 6.11 -7.70 -18.38
N GLU A 163 6.72 -8.70 -19.03
CA GLU A 163 6.00 -9.70 -19.81
C GLU A 163 4.95 -10.49 -18.99
N LEU A 164 5.14 -10.66 -17.67
CA LEU A 164 4.13 -11.29 -16.83
C LEU A 164 2.85 -10.43 -16.76
N ILE A 165 2.99 -9.11 -16.73
CA ILE A 165 1.85 -8.18 -16.82
C ILE A 165 1.20 -8.26 -18.21
N ASN A 166 2.00 -8.29 -19.28
CA ASN A 166 1.47 -8.44 -20.63
C ASN A 166 0.70 -9.75 -20.83
N ARG A 167 1.18 -10.86 -20.27
CA ARG A 167 0.47 -12.16 -20.24
C ARG A 167 -0.87 -12.04 -19.54
N ASN A 168 -0.90 -11.38 -18.37
CA ASN A 168 -2.15 -11.17 -17.63
C ASN A 168 -3.15 -10.33 -18.45
N ILE A 169 -2.72 -9.25 -19.10
CA ILE A 169 -3.56 -8.41 -19.96
C ILE A 169 -4.13 -9.23 -21.14
N ARG A 170 -3.31 -10.07 -21.78
CA ARG A 170 -3.78 -10.96 -22.87
C ARG A 170 -4.67 -12.10 -22.38
N GLY A 171 -4.77 -12.30 -21.07
CA GLY A 171 -5.50 -13.41 -20.45
C GLY A 171 -4.81 -14.76 -20.63
N THR A 172 -3.48 -14.75 -20.82
CA THR A 172 -2.63 -15.93 -20.78
C THR A 172 -2.32 -16.30 -19.34
N SER A 173 -2.21 -17.58 -19.03
CA SER A 173 -1.92 -18.06 -17.68
C SER A 173 -0.66 -17.42 -17.10
N VAL A 174 -0.81 -16.86 -15.91
CA VAL A 174 0.26 -16.27 -15.09
C VAL A 174 -0.21 -16.21 -13.65
N TRP A 175 0.69 -16.39 -12.69
CA TRP A 175 0.33 -16.37 -11.27
C TRP A 175 0.44 -14.98 -10.67
N ALA A 176 -0.72 -14.34 -10.46
CA ALA A 176 -0.98 -13.16 -9.63
C ALA A 176 0.05 -12.01 -9.70
N PRO A 177 0.42 -11.48 -10.90
CA PRO A 177 1.45 -10.46 -10.98
C PRO A 177 1.04 -9.14 -10.28
N TRP A 178 -0.23 -8.74 -10.35
CA TRP A 178 -0.72 -7.55 -9.65
C TRP A 178 -0.73 -7.69 -8.13
N TYR A 179 -0.81 -8.92 -7.60
CA TYR A 179 -0.64 -9.18 -6.17
C TYR A 179 0.78 -8.80 -5.71
N THR A 180 1.81 -9.20 -6.45
CA THR A 180 3.20 -8.80 -6.13
C THR A 180 3.37 -7.28 -6.21
N LEU A 181 2.85 -6.64 -7.27
CA LEU A 181 2.90 -5.17 -7.39
C LEU A 181 2.15 -4.49 -6.25
N HIS A 182 1.00 -5.01 -5.82
CA HIS A 182 0.28 -4.50 -4.64
C HIS A 182 1.20 -4.40 -3.43
N LYS A 183 1.97 -5.45 -3.13
CA LYS A 183 2.87 -5.44 -1.97
C LYS A 183 3.97 -4.39 -2.09
N LEU A 184 4.48 -4.17 -3.31
CA LEU A 184 5.46 -3.11 -3.57
C LEU A 184 4.84 -1.71 -3.44
N PHE A 185 3.64 -1.48 -4.00
CA PHE A 185 2.92 -0.22 -3.85
C PHE A 185 2.68 0.10 -2.37
N SER A 186 2.09 -0.84 -1.61
CA SER A 186 1.82 -0.67 -0.19
C SER A 186 3.10 -0.43 0.60
N GLY A 187 4.14 -1.24 0.37
CA GLY A 187 5.40 -1.13 1.11
C GLY A 187 6.12 0.20 0.87
N LEU A 188 6.12 0.72 -0.35
CA LEU A 188 6.70 2.04 -0.66
C LEU A 188 5.88 3.18 -0.05
N ILE A 189 4.55 3.08 -0.06
CA ILE A 189 3.66 4.04 0.62
C ILE A 189 3.95 4.03 2.13
N ASP A 190 4.07 2.86 2.75
CA ASP A 190 4.36 2.73 4.18
C ASP A 190 5.74 3.31 4.54
N GLN A 191 6.75 3.12 3.69
CA GLN A 191 8.07 3.75 3.89
C GLN A 191 7.99 5.29 3.86
N TYR A 192 7.17 5.85 2.98
CA TYR A 192 6.91 7.29 2.99
C TYR A 192 6.18 7.73 4.25
N LEU A 193 5.13 7.00 4.63
CA LEU A 193 4.26 7.41 5.75
C LEU A 193 4.94 7.23 7.11
N TYR A 194 5.59 6.10 7.36
CA TYR A 194 6.09 5.71 8.68
C TYR A 194 7.58 5.99 8.89
N SER A 195 8.36 6.13 7.82
CA SER A 195 9.81 6.38 7.88
C SER A 195 10.25 7.72 7.27
N ASP A 196 9.31 8.56 6.82
CA ASP A 196 9.57 9.84 6.14
C ASP A 196 10.44 9.72 4.87
N ASN A 197 10.42 8.56 4.20
CA ASN A 197 11.25 8.29 3.04
C ASN A 197 10.66 8.91 1.77
N GLN A 198 11.13 10.11 1.40
CA GLN A 198 10.67 10.84 0.21
C GLN A 198 10.99 10.08 -1.11
N LYS A 199 12.10 9.36 -1.15
CA LYS A 199 12.46 8.56 -2.30
C LYS A 199 11.47 7.42 -2.55
N ALA A 200 10.89 6.84 -1.50
CA ALA A 200 9.84 5.84 -1.63
C ALA A 200 8.60 6.42 -2.35
N LEU A 201 8.21 7.65 -2.01
CA LEU A 201 7.13 8.35 -2.72
C LEU A 201 7.47 8.58 -4.20
N GLU A 202 8.69 9.01 -4.52
CA GLU A 202 9.12 9.19 -5.92
C GLU A 202 9.07 7.89 -6.71
N VAL A 203 9.52 6.77 -6.11
CA VAL A 203 9.51 5.44 -6.74
C VAL A 203 8.08 4.98 -6.99
N VAL A 204 7.19 5.07 -5.98
CA VAL A 204 5.82 4.58 -6.11
C VAL A 204 4.99 5.42 -7.09
N VAL A 205 5.23 6.74 -7.16
CA VAL A 205 4.57 7.61 -8.16
C VAL A 205 4.98 7.21 -9.58
N ARG A 206 6.28 6.97 -9.83
CA ARG A 206 6.73 6.49 -11.16
C ARG A 206 6.15 5.12 -11.51
N MET A 207 6.00 4.21 -10.52
CA MET A 207 5.29 2.94 -10.74
C MET A 207 3.82 3.16 -11.12
N ALA A 208 3.15 4.11 -10.47
CA ALA A 208 1.76 4.43 -10.76
C ALA A 208 1.61 5.08 -12.14
N ASP A 209 2.52 5.96 -12.53
CA ASP A 209 2.56 6.53 -13.88
C ASP A 209 2.71 5.44 -14.95
N TRP A 210 3.63 4.50 -14.75
CA TRP A 210 3.77 3.33 -15.63
C TRP A 210 2.46 2.53 -15.69
N ALA A 211 1.86 2.21 -14.54
CA ALA A 211 0.61 1.44 -14.49
C ALA A 211 -0.53 2.17 -15.22
N TYR A 212 -0.66 3.49 -15.03
CA TYR A 212 -1.67 4.30 -15.72
C TYR A 212 -1.53 4.25 -17.24
N HIS A 213 -0.32 4.47 -17.76
CA HIS A 213 -0.10 4.42 -19.21
C HIS A 213 -0.29 3.02 -19.79
N LYS A 214 0.04 1.99 -19.02
CA LYS A 214 -0.15 0.57 -19.40
C LYS A 214 -1.61 0.16 -19.47
N LEU A 215 -2.42 0.63 -18.52
CA LEU A 215 -3.80 0.17 -18.34
C LEU A 215 -4.84 1.05 -19.03
N LYS A 216 -4.56 2.34 -19.21
CA LYS A 216 -5.50 3.30 -19.81
C LYS A 216 -6.03 2.90 -21.20
N PRO A 217 -5.25 2.26 -22.10
CA PRO A 217 -5.75 1.86 -23.41
C PRO A 217 -6.71 0.66 -23.40
N LEU A 218 -6.87 -0.04 -22.26
CA LEU A 218 -7.63 -1.29 -22.21
C LEU A 218 -9.13 -1.01 -22.17
N ASP A 219 -9.89 -1.76 -22.97
CA ASP A 219 -11.34 -1.78 -22.92
C ASP A 219 -11.87 -2.53 -21.69
N GLU A 220 -13.16 -2.36 -21.41
CA GLU A 220 -13.83 -2.95 -20.24
C GLU A 220 -13.74 -4.49 -20.23
N THR A 221 -13.91 -5.12 -21.37
CA THR A 221 -13.86 -6.59 -21.48
C THR A 221 -12.48 -7.12 -21.12
N THR A 222 -11.43 -6.52 -21.66
CA THR A 222 -10.04 -6.85 -21.36
C THR A 222 -9.73 -6.56 -19.88
N ARG A 223 -10.19 -5.41 -19.36
CA ARG A 223 -10.04 -5.04 -17.96
C ARG A 223 -10.62 -6.13 -17.04
N GLN A 224 -11.91 -6.46 -17.18
CA GLN A 224 -12.57 -7.43 -16.31
C GLN A 224 -11.93 -8.83 -16.43
N LYS A 225 -11.52 -9.25 -17.62
CA LYS A 225 -10.78 -10.50 -17.81
C LYS A 225 -9.45 -10.51 -17.08
N MET A 226 -8.70 -9.40 -17.14
CA MET A 226 -7.40 -9.26 -16.47
C MET A 226 -7.55 -9.33 -14.95
N ILE A 227 -8.52 -8.61 -14.36
CA ILE A 227 -8.70 -8.51 -12.91
C ILE A 227 -9.41 -9.73 -12.27
N ARG A 228 -9.83 -10.71 -13.05
CA ARG A 228 -10.19 -12.04 -12.52
C ARG A 228 -8.99 -12.73 -11.88
N ASN A 229 -7.79 -12.48 -12.38
CA ASN A 229 -6.57 -12.91 -11.72
C ASN A 229 -6.43 -12.17 -10.37
N GLU A 230 -5.79 -12.81 -9.40
CA GLU A 230 -5.58 -12.24 -8.09
C GLU A 230 -4.71 -10.98 -8.16
N PHE A 231 -5.23 -9.86 -7.63
CA PHE A 231 -4.51 -8.59 -7.58
C PHE A 231 -4.34 -8.04 -6.15
N GLY A 232 -4.76 -8.82 -5.13
CA GLY A 232 -4.73 -8.38 -3.74
C GLY A 232 -5.60 -7.13 -3.52
N GLY A 233 -5.08 -6.17 -2.78
CA GLY A 233 -5.70 -4.87 -2.50
C GLY A 233 -5.01 -3.71 -3.22
N VAL A 234 -4.54 -3.90 -4.45
CA VAL A 234 -3.83 -2.85 -5.19
C VAL A 234 -4.69 -1.59 -5.40
N ASN A 235 -6.01 -1.75 -5.50
CA ASN A 235 -7.00 -0.66 -5.55
C ASN A 235 -6.96 0.21 -4.28
N GLU A 236 -6.86 -0.38 -3.09
CA GLU A 236 -6.65 0.36 -1.84
C GLU A 236 -5.33 1.14 -1.87
N SER A 237 -4.24 0.53 -2.30
CA SER A 237 -2.95 1.21 -2.42
C SER A 237 -3.03 2.42 -3.34
N PHE A 238 -3.77 2.35 -4.44
CA PHE A 238 -3.98 3.49 -5.33
C PHE A 238 -4.87 4.58 -4.71
N TYR A 239 -5.90 4.24 -3.94
CA TYR A 239 -6.66 5.23 -3.17
C TYR A 239 -5.78 5.92 -2.11
N ASN A 240 -4.91 5.18 -1.43
CA ASN A 240 -3.96 5.74 -0.48
C ASN A 240 -2.95 6.67 -1.18
N LEU A 241 -2.46 6.27 -2.34
CA LEU A 241 -1.57 7.12 -3.14
C LEU A 241 -2.29 8.38 -3.66
N TYR A 242 -3.58 8.29 -4.04
CA TYR A 242 -4.42 9.44 -4.35
C TYR A 242 -4.55 10.38 -3.16
N ALA A 243 -4.81 9.85 -1.97
CA ALA A 243 -4.88 10.67 -0.76
C ALA A 243 -3.57 11.44 -0.51
N ILE A 244 -2.41 10.82 -0.74
CA ILE A 244 -1.09 11.43 -0.57
C ILE A 244 -0.82 12.50 -1.65
N THR A 245 -1.08 12.19 -2.92
CA THR A 245 -0.63 13.02 -4.05
C THR A 245 -1.68 13.99 -4.57
N GLY A 246 -2.96 13.70 -4.36
CA GLY A 246 -4.08 14.42 -4.96
C GLY A 246 -4.20 14.24 -6.49
N ASP A 247 -3.43 13.35 -7.09
CA ASP A 247 -3.42 13.09 -8.54
C ASP A 247 -4.59 12.18 -8.94
N GLU A 248 -5.50 12.68 -9.76
CA GLU A 248 -6.70 11.94 -10.20
C GLU A 248 -6.36 10.67 -11.02
N ARG A 249 -5.16 10.55 -11.58
CA ARG A 249 -4.71 9.32 -12.25
C ARG A 249 -4.61 8.15 -11.27
N HIS A 250 -4.22 8.42 -10.02
CA HIS A 250 -4.17 7.40 -8.98
C HIS A 250 -5.57 6.95 -8.55
N ARG A 251 -6.53 7.88 -8.46
CA ARG A 251 -7.93 7.53 -8.24
C ARG A 251 -8.49 6.69 -9.39
N TRP A 252 -8.19 7.08 -10.63
CA TRP A 252 -8.56 6.31 -11.81
C TRP A 252 -8.01 4.88 -11.75
N LEU A 253 -6.73 4.72 -11.36
CA LEU A 253 -6.12 3.40 -11.18
C LEU A 253 -6.86 2.58 -10.11
N ALA A 254 -7.24 3.18 -8.98
CA ALA A 254 -8.01 2.48 -7.96
C ALA A 254 -9.36 1.98 -8.52
N GLN A 255 -10.08 2.83 -9.23
CA GLN A 255 -11.34 2.49 -9.89
C GLN A 255 -11.18 1.47 -11.02
N PHE A 256 -10.03 1.47 -11.70
CA PHE A 256 -9.73 0.47 -12.73
C PHE A 256 -9.76 -0.97 -12.18
N PHE A 257 -9.35 -1.18 -10.93
CA PHE A 257 -9.37 -2.49 -10.27
C PHE A 257 -10.72 -2.82 -9.59
N TYR A 258 -11.79 -2.14 -9.96
CA TYR A 258 -13.15 -2.49 -9.55
C TYR A 258 -13.60 -3.78 -10.25
N HIS A 259 -13.79 -4.86 -9.48
CA HIS A 259 -14.10 -6.20 -10.00
C HIS A 259 -15.60 -6.47 -9.94
N ASN A 260 -16.32 -6.28 -11.05
CA ASN A 260 -17.78 -6.35 -11.13
C ASN A 260 -18.33 -7.66 -10.58
N GLU A 261 -17.74 -8.83 -10.95
CA GLU A 261 -18.18 -10.15 -10.48
C GLU A 261 -18.14 -10.34 -8.95
N VAL A 262 -17.40 -9.49 -8.23
CA VAL A 262 -17.29 -9.55 -6.78
C VAL A 262 -18.10 -8.44 -6.12
N ILE A 263 -17.99 -7.23 -6.64
CA ILE A 263 -18.50 -6.04 -5.98
C ILE A 263 -19.98 -5.79 -6.28
N ASP A 264 -20.43 -5.97 -7.53
CA ASP A 264 -21.82 -5.69 -7.90
C ASP A 264 -22.83 -6.58 -7.15
N PRO A 265 -22.62 -7.91 -6.99
CA PRO A 265 -23.52 -8.72 -6.18
C PRO A 265 -23.65 -8.23 -4.74
N LEU A 266 -22.53 -7.81 -4.13
CA LEU A 266 -22.54 -7.30 -2.75
C LEU A 266 -23.31 -5.97 -2.62
N LYS A 267 -23.22 -5.09 -3.62
CA LYS A 267 -24.07 -3.87 -3.69
C LYS A 267 -25.56 -4.19 -3.80
N GLU A 268 -25.89 -5.28 -4.45
CA GLU A 268 -27.25 -5.78 -4.56
C GLU A 268 -27.69 -6.61 -3.33
N LEU A 269 -26.89 -6.65 -2.28
CA LEU A 269 -27.10 -7.46 -1.06
C LEU A 269 -27.27 -8.97 -1.38
N ARG A 270 -26.60 -9.43 -2.44
CA ARG A 270 -26.62 -10.81 -2.91
C ARG A 270 -25.32 -11.52 -2.52
N ASP A 271 -25.44 -12.64 -1.83
CA ASP A 271 -24.30 -13.47 -1.43
C ASP A 271 -23.92 -14.45 -2.56
N ASP A 272 -22.98 -14.03 -3.40
CA ASP A 272 -22.36 -14.85 -4.43
C ASP A 272 -20.92 -15.27 -4.04
N LEU A 273 -20.58 -15.23 -2.75
CA LEU A 273 -19.21 -15.48 -2.28
C LEU A 273 -18.86 -16.96 -2.08
N GLY A 274 -19.84 -17.84 -2.02
CA GLY A 274 -19.68 -19.25 -1.63
C GLY A 274 -18.67 -20.06 -2.45
N THR A 275 -18.32 -19.63 -3.65
CA THR A 275 -17.30 -20.26 -4.51
C THR A 275 -16.02 -19.45 -4.63
N LYS A 276 -15.94 -18.31 -3.97
CA LYS A 276 -14.81 -17.37 -4.10
C LYS A 276 -13.79 -17.59 -2.99
N HIS A 277 -12.51 -17.55 -3.36
CA HIS A 277 -11.42 -17.66 -2.40
C HIS A 277 -11.31 -16.38 -1.55
N THR A 278 -11.51 -16.50 -0.24
CA THR A 278 -11.61 -15.40 0.72
C THR A 278 -10.41 -14.46 0.65
N ASN A 279 -9.20 -15.01 0.62
CA ASN A 279 -7.96 -14.23 0.52
C ASN A 279 -7.89 -13.37 -0.77
N THR A 280 -8.63 -13.75 -1.81
CA THR A 280 -8.66 -13.03 -3.09
C THR A 280 -9.73 -11.94 -3.11
N PHE A 281 -10.88 -12.11 -2.46
CA PHE A 281 -11.96 -11.12 -2.56
C PHE A 281 -11.97 -10.09 -1.41
N ILE A 282 -11.62 -10.46 -0.17
CA ILE A 282 -11.62 -9.51 0.96
C ILE A 282 -10.77 -8.25 0.68
N PRO A 283 -9.54 -8.34 0.17
CA PRO A 283 -8.77 -7.15 -0.14
C PRO A 283 -9.42 -6.20 -1.15
N LYS A 284 -10.25 -6.74 -2.07
CA LYS A 284 -11.00 -5.92 -3.04
C LYS A 284 -12.07 -5.07 -2.36
N VAL A 285 -12.72 -5.63 -1.33
CA VAL A 285 -13.75 -4.94 -0.53
C VAL A 285 -13.16 -3.85 0.35
N ILE A 286 -11.95 -4.05 0.90
CA ILE A 286 -11.25 -3.05 1.72
C ILE A 286 -11.08 -1.73 0.94
N ALA A 287 -10.78 -1.81 -0.36
CA ALA A 287 -10.64 -0.63 -1.19
C ALA A 287 -11.92 0.19 -1.34
N GLU A 288 -13.09 -0.47 -1.31
CA GLU A 288 -14.37 0.26 -1.38
C GLU A 288 -14.63 1.00 -0.06
N ALA A 289 -14.25 0.43 1.08
CA ALA A 289 -14.27 1.16 2.35
C ALA A 289 -13.36 2.40 2.29
N ARG A 290 -12.16 2.26 1.69
CA ARG A 290 -11.26 3.40 1.49
C ARG A 290 -11.82 4.43 0.53
N ASN A 291 -12.51 4.01 -0.54
CA ASN A 291 -13.22 4.89 -1.45
C ASN A 291 -14.30 5.70 -0.70
N TYR A 292 -15.10 5.03 0.14
CA TYR A 292 -16.09 5.71 0.98
C TYR A 292 -15.45 6.78 1.87
N GLU A 293 -14.36 6.48 2.54
CA GLU A 293 -13.66 7.45 3.38
C GLU A 293 -13.28 8.73 2.61
N LEU A 294 -12.94 8.61 1.34
CA LEU A 294 -12.48 9.71 0.49
C LEU A 294 -13.61 10.44 -0.26
N THR A 295 -14.82 9.87 -0.33
CA THR A 295 -15.89 10.37 -1.21
C THR A 295 -17.25 10.49 -0.55
N GLU A 296 -17.48 9.85 0.60
CA GLU A 296 -18.82 9.66 1.22
C GLU A 296 -19.84 8.95 0.31
N ASP A 297 -19.38 8.23 -0.74
CA ASP A 297 -20.30 7.45 -1.58
C ASP A 297 -20.82 6.24 -0.81
N GLU A 298 -22.05 6.33 -0.30
CA GLU A 298 -22.70 5.29 0.50
C GLU A 298 -22.84 3.95 -0.26
N ASN A 299 -22.83 3.96 -1.60
CA ASN A 299 -22.81 2.72 -2.36
C ASN A 299 -21.57 1.87 -2.09
N CYS A 300 -20.52 2.45 -1.57
CA CYS A 300 -19.31 1.73 -1.16
C CYS A 300 -19.48 1.02 0.18
N LEU A 301 -20.45 1.39 1.02
CA LEU A 301 -20.64 0.82 2.37
C LEU A 301 -21.55 -0.40 2.40
N LEU A 302 -22.50 -0.52 1.48
CA LEU A 302 -23.57 -1.53 1.53
C LEU A 302 -23.08 -2.97 1.64
N TYR A 303 -21.83 -3.24 1.22
CA TYR A 303 -21.23 -4.56 1.31
C TYR A 303 -19.98 -4.62 2.19
N THR A 304 -19.52 -3.49 2.72
CA THR A 304 -18.40 -3.46 3.69
C THR A 304 -18.90 -3.62 5.11
N SER A 305 -20.20 -3.45 5.34
CA SER A 305 -20.86 -3.71 6.61
C SER A 305 -21.57 -5.05 6.52
N PRO A 306 -20.94 -6.17 6.92
CA PRO A 306 -21.72 -7.36 7.18
C PRO A 306 -22.71 -6.96 8.27
N SER A 307 -23.94 -7.17 7.97
CA SER A 307 -25.07 -6.97 8.84
C SER A 307 -24.83 -7.46 10.27
N PRO A 308 -25.50 -6.89 11.25
CA PRO A 308 -25.43 -7.11 12.67
C PRO A 308 -25.49 -8.55 13.09
#